data_8e8b09026f9851e63afcb43b695e440f
#
_entry.id   8e8b09026f9851e63afcb43b695e440f
#
_cell.length_a   1.000
_cell.length_b   1.000
_cell.length_c   1.000
_cell.angle_alpha   90.00
_cell.angle_beta   90.00
_cell.angle_gamma   90.00
#
_symmetry.space_group_name_H-M   'P 1'
#
loop_
_entity.id
_entity.type
_entity.pdbx_description
1 polymer ?
#
loop_
_entity_poly.entity_id
_entity_poly.type
_entity_poly.pdbx_seq_one_letter_code
_entity_poly.pdbx_strand_id
1 'polypeptide(L)'
;MQNSNSTFREGLIFGLIAYIFWGMIPLYFAQVSDVPAEELLSHRIVWSLGILLALTVFRTGATADVWRVVQSRRLLLLLLLSATLLAANWLLYISATIMHRVTEASIGYFMMPLVNAFYARIFFGEQLRPAHYPALAIIALGVIAASILQGSFTWLAVALPVTFGFYGLVRKKIPVESMTGLTIETLLLFVPSTAFLLLRTAQGDSAFGRNSTTDIWLMFSGVATVIPLLTYTLSIRRLPLLTQSFIQFLSPTVQFLIAVLVLHEAITTAKIVAMVCVWIAVMIFIGDAVQVARVRKRLVRSAALKHDQLVLR
;
A
#
# COMPACT_ATOMS: atom_id res chain seq x y z
N MET A 1 8.30 0.31 27.98
CA MET A 1 8.20 -0.92 27.16
C MET A 1 6.77 -1.25 26.72
N GLN A 2 5.73 -0.98 27.51
CA GLN A 2 4.33 -1.21 27.11
C GLN A 2 3.90 -0.40 25.88
N ASN A 3 4.30 0.87 25.74
CA ASN A 3 3.93 1.72 24.60
C ASN A 3 4.46 1.22 23.24
N SER A 4 5.65 0.61 23.18
CA SER A 4 6.21 0.15 21.89
C SER A 4 5.48 -1.09 21.34
N ASN A 5 4.94 -1.93 22.20
CA ASN A 5 4.20 -3.13 21.79
C ASN A 5 2.77 -2.76 21.30
N SER A 6 2.11 -1.78 21.94
CA SER A 6 0.80 -1.30 21.49
C SER A 6 0.92 -0.62 20.10
N THR A 7 1.90 0.26 19.91
CA THR A 7 2.16 0.92 18.64
C THR A 7 2.44 -0.07 17.50
N PHE A 8 3.23 -1.10 17.75
CA PHE A 8 3.50 -2.14 16.75
C PHE A 8 2.22 -2.94 16.42
N ARG A 9 1.43 -3.33 17.42
CA ARG A 9 0.16 -4.04 17.20
C ARG A 9 -0.86 -3.20 16.42
N GLU A 10 -0.99 -1.92 16.76
CA GLU A 10 -1.82 -0.98 15.98
C GLU A 10 -1.35 -0.89 14.54
N GLY A 11 -0.04 -0.77 14.31
CA GLY A 11 0.54 -0.76 12.97
C GLY A 11 0.19 -2.02 12.18
N LEU A 12 0.23 -3.21 12.81
CA LEU A 12 -0.18 -4.46 12.18
C LEU A 12 -1.67 -4.43 11.79
N ILE A 13 -2.55 -4.01 12.70
CA ILE A 13 -4.00 -3.94 12.44
C ILE A 13 -4.27 -3.02 11.26
N PHE A 14 -3.70 -1.82 11.25
CA PHE A 14 -3.86 -0.88 10.14
C PHE A 14 -3.33 -1.44 8.83
N GLY A 15 -2.18 -2.13 8.84
CA GLY A 15 -1.64 -2.78 7.66
C GLY A 15 -2.54 -3.89 7.13
N LEU A 16 -3.07 -4.74 8.01
CA LEU A 16 -4.00 -5.80 7.63
C LEU A 16 -5.28 -5.21 7.00
N ILE A 17 -5.87 -4.17 7.60
CA ILE A 17 -7.04 -3.49 7.03
C ILE A 17 -6.73 -2.97 5.63
N ALA A 18 -5.61 -2.25 5.45
CA ALA A 18 -5.23 -1.69 4.17
C ALA A 18 -5.10 -2.77 3.08
N TYR A 19 -4.37 -3.85 3.37
CA TYR A 19 -4.06 -4.86 2.37
C TYR A 19 -5.20 -5.84 2.11
N ILE A 20 -6.07 -6.12 3.08
CA ILE A 20 -7.32 -6.84 2.83
C ILE A 20 -8.22 -6.00 1.91
N PHE A 21 -8.35 -4.69 2.20
CA PHE A 21 -9.17 -3.80 1.38
C PHE A 21 -8.64 -3.73 -0.07
N TRP A 22 -7.32 -3.55 -0.25
CA TRP A 22 -6.71 -3.60 -1.58
C TRP A 22 -6.82 -4.99 -2.23
N GLY A 23 -6.86 -6.05 -1.44
CA GLY A 23 -7.14 -7.40 -1.92
C GLY A 23 -8.54 -7.54 -2.53
N MET A 24 -9.51 -6.81 -2.00
CA MET A 24 -10.91 -6.82 -2.48
C MET A 24 -11.15 -5.87 -3.66
N ILE A 25 -10.20 -5.03 -4.03
CA ILE A 25 -10.34 -4.03 -5.10
C ILE A 25 -10.79 -4.60 -6.46
N PRO A 26 -10.44 -5.82 -6.88
CA PRO A 26 -10.96 -6.37 -8.13
C PRO A 26 -12.48 -6.45 -8.18
N LEU A 27 -13.15 -6.69 -7.04
CA LEU A 27 -14.61 -6.70 -6.97
C LEU A 27 -15.21 -5.30 -7.25
N TYR A 28 -14.53 -4.26 -6.79
CA TYR A 28 -14.88 -2.88 -7.09
C TYR A 28 -14.64 -2.53 -8.56
N PHE A 29 -13.48 -2.89 -9.12
CA PHE A 29 -13.18 -2.60 -10.52
C PHE A 29 -14.10 -3.31 -11.51
N ALA A 30 -14.61 -4.49 -11.15
CA ALA A 30 -15.62 -5.18 -11.95
C ALA A 30 -16.91 -4.36 -12.13
N GLN A 31 -17.25 -3.46 -11.18
CA GLN A 31 -18.45 -2.61 -11.25
C GLN A 31 -18.26 -1.35 -12.11
N VAL A 32 -17.02 -0.98 -12.40
CA VAL A 32 -16.65 0.23 -13.15
C VAL A 32 -15.75 -0.09 -14.34
N SER A 33 -15.86 -1.30 -14.89
CA SER A 33 -15.02 -1.79 -15.99
C SER A 33 -15.18 -0.97 -17.28
N ASP A 34 -16.34 -0.34 -17.47
CA ASP A 34 -16.66 0.46 -18.65
C ASP A 34 -16.20 1.92 -18.54
N VAL A 35 -15.67 2.32 -17.37
CA VAL A 35 -15.19 3.69 -17.13
C VAL A 35 -13.73 3.79 -17.55
N PRO A 36 -13.36 4.80 -18.37
CA PRO A 36 -11.95 5.06 -18.67
C PRO A 36 -11.12 5.25 -17.41
N ALA A 37 -9.94 4.68 -17.43
CA ALA A 37 -9.11 4.59 -16.23
C ALA A 37 -8.66 5.96 -15.67
N GLU A 38 -8.40 6.94 -16.55
CA GLU A 38 -8.05 8.31 -16.18
C GLU A 38 -9.25 9.03 -15.52
N GLU A 39 -10.46 8.74 -16.01
CA GLU A 39 -11.69 9.28 -15.44
C GLU A 39 -11.95 8.67 -14.06
N LEU A 40 -11.81 7.36 -13.95
CA LEU A 40 -11.92 6.66 -12.67
C LEU A 40 -10.88 7.18 -11.65
N LEU A 41 -9.63 7.38 -12.06
CA LEU A 41 -8.59 7.96 -11.20
C LEU A 41 -8.98 9.36 -10.72
N SER A 42 -9.50 10.19 -11.63
CA SER A 42 -9.90 11.56 -11.32
C SER A 42 -11.07 11.59 -10.32
N HIS A 43 -12.09 10.74 -10.50
CA HIS A 43 -13.17 10.56 -9.53
C HIS A 43 -12.67 10.08 -8.17
N ARG A 44 -11.74 9.12 -8.13
CA ARG A 44 -11.11 8.65 -6.89
C ARG A 44 -10.48 9.80 -6.10
N ILE A 45 -9.80 10.72 -6.77
CA ILE A 45 -9.17 11.89 -6.14
C ILE A 45 -10.22 12.88 -5.65
N VAL A 46 -11.20 13.23 -6.49
CA VAL A 46 -12.23 14.23 -6.16
C VAL A 46 -13.09 13.76 -4.98
N TRP A 47 -13.61 12.55 -5.02
CA TRP A 47 -14.44 12.00 -3.94
C TRP A 47 -13.63 11.72 -2.66
N SER A 48 -12.35 11.36 -2.78
CA SER A 48 -11.47 11.22 -1.62
C SER A 48 -11.26 12.54 -0.91
N LEU A 49 -11.09 13.64 -1.64
CA LEU A 49 -10.94 14.95 -1.02
C LEU A 49 -12.17 15.33 -0.20
N GLY A 50 -13.38 15.11 -0.73
CA GLY A 50 -14.62 15.37 0.01
C GLY A 50 -14.67 14.62 1.35
N ILE A 51 -14.33 13.32 1.35
CA ILE A 51 -14.28 12.50 2.56
C ILE A 51 -13.20 13.01 3.52
N LEU A 52 -11.99 13.29 3.03
CA LEU A 52 -10.88 13.74 3.86
C LEU A 52 -11.14 15.12 4.46
N LEU A 53 -11.76 16.03 3.72
CA LEU A 53 -12.16 17.33 4.25
C LEU A 53 -13.22 17.18 5.34
N ALA A 54 -14.24 16.34 5.14
CA ALA A 54 -15.22 16.03 6.17
C ALA A 54 -14.54 15.49 7.44
N LEU A 55 -13.67 14.48 7.31
CA LEU A 55 -12.93 13.93 8.45
C LEU A 55 -12.04 14.99 9.14
N THR A 56 -11.44 15.90 8.36
CA THR A 56 -10.59 16.98 8.88
C THR A 56 -11.40 17.98 9.70
N VAL A 57 -12.61 18.33 9.25
CA VAL A 57 -13.50 19.27 9.97
C VAL A 57 -13.97 18.67 11.30
N PHE A 58 -14.33 17.38 11.31
CA PHE A 58 -14.80 16.71 12.52
C PHE A 58 -13.70 16.39 13.54
N ARG A 59 -12.42 16.48 13.14
CA ARG A 59 -11.29 16.21 14.04
C ARG A 59 -10.75 17.51 14.63
N THR A 60 -10.79 17.64 15.95
CA THR A 60 -10.24 18.79 16.67
C THR A 60 -8.76 19.00 16.34
N GLY A 61 -8.41 20.21 15.91
CA GLY A 61 -7.04 20.62 15.61
C GLY A 61 -6.53 20.23 14.22
N ALA A 62 -7.23 19.37 13.44
CA ALA A 62 -6.76 18.93 12.13
C ALA A 62 -6.66 20.07 11.11
N THR A 63 -7.55 21.04 11.16
CA THR A 63 -7.50 22.24 10.29
C THR A 63 -6.26 23.08 10.57
N ALA A 64 -5.90 23.24 11.84
CA ALA A 64 -4.66 23.96 12.23
C ALA A 64 -3.41 23.22 11.78
N ASP A 65 -3.43 21.86 11.83
CA ASP A 65 -2.33 21.04 11.32
C ASP A 65 -2.18 21.16 9.80
N VAL A 66 -3.30 21.13 9.06
CA VAL A 66 -3.29 21.38 7.60
C VAL A 66 -2.71 22.76 7.31
N TRP A 67 -3.19 23.80 8.00
CA TRP A 67 -2.72 25.18 7.81
C TRP A 67 -1.21 25.33 8.07
N ARG A 68 -0.72 24.73 9.17
CA ARG A 68 0.72 24.73 9.50
C ARG A 68 1.56 24.08 8.39
N VAL A 69 1.09 22.98 7.82
CA VAL A 69 1.81 22.28 6.74
C VAL A 69 1.80 23.09 5.46
N VAL A 70 0.66 23.71 5.10
CA VAL A 70 0.53 24.56 3.91
C VAL A 70 1.46 25.78 3.97
N GLN A 71 1.71 26.33 5.16
CA GLN A 71 2.68 27.42 5.34
C GLN A 71 4.14 26.98 5.21
N SER A 72 4.43 25.68 5.29
CA SER A 72 5.80 25.15 5.17
C SER A 72 6.11 24.73 3.74
N ARG A 73 6.84 25.57 2.98
CA ARG A 73 7.29 25.24 1.62
C ARG A 73 8.00 23.88 1.54
N ARG A 74 8.82 23.54 2.53
CA ARG A 74 9.53 22.25 2.58
C ARG A 74 8.56 21.08 2.68
N LEU A 75 7.57 21.16 3.58
CA LEU A 75 6.59 20.07 3.76
C LEU A 75 5.69 19.95 2.54
N LEU A 76 5.26 21.05 1.93
CA LEU A 76 4.50 21.02 0.69
C LEU A 76 5.27 20.36 -0.45
N LEU A 77 6.54 20.67 -0.65
CA LEU A 77 7.36 20.03 -1.69
C LEU A 77 7.54 18.53 -1.46
N LEU A 78 7.72 18.11 -0.19
CA LEU A 78 7.80 16.68 0.14
C LEU A 78 6.47 15.97 -0.08
N LEU A 79 5.33 16.62 0.25
CA LEU A 79 4.01 16.05 0.00
C LEU A 79 3.64 16.08 -1.49
N LEU A 80 4.09 17.08 -2.24
CA LEU A 80 3.96 17.11 -3.69
C LEU A 80 4.75 15.95 -4.34
N LEU A 81 5.99 15.71 -3.90
CA LEU A 81 6.76 14.55 -4.33
C LEU A 81 6.02 13.24 -4.01
N SER A 82 5.49 13.12 -2.80
CA SER A 82 4.72 11.96 -2.36
C SER A 82 3.46 11.76 -3.22
N ALA A 83 2.67 12.82 -3.43
CA ALA A 83 1.47 12.81 -4.28
C ALA A 83 1.80 12.43 -5.73
N THR A 84 2.87 12.99 -6.30
CA THR A 84 3.32 12.68 -7.65
C THR A 84 3.75 11.22 -7.79
N LEU A 85 4.48 10.67 -6.81
CA LEU A 85 4.86 9.26 -6.80
C LEU A 85 3.65 8.34 -6.75
N LEU A 86 2.65 8.68 -5.93
CA LEU A 86 1.42 7.92 -5.83
C LEU A 86 0.59 8.00 -7.12
N ALA A 87 0.43 9.20 -7.68
CA ALA A 87 -0.28 9.41 -8.94
C ALA A 87 0.42 8.69 -10.11
N ALA A 88 1.74 8.77 -10.20
CA ALA A 88 2.53 8.05 -11.19
C ALA A 88 2.37 6.53 -11.05
N ASN A 89 2.44 5.99 -9.82
CA ASN A 89 2.21 4.57 -9.57
C ASN A 89 0.81 4.13 -10.03
N TRP A 90 -0.22 4.90 -9.72
CA TRP A 90 -1.59 4.61 -10.16
C TRP A 90 -1.73 4.67 -11.68
N LEU A 91 -1.14 5.69 -12.31
CA LEU A 91 -1.15 5.82 -13.76
C LEU A 91 -0.46 4.64 -14.45
N LEU A 92 0.69 4.18 -13.91
CA LEU A 92 1.38 2.99 -14.38
C LEU A 92 0.53 1.73 -14.28
N TYR A 93 -0.14 1.54 -13.13
CA TYR A 93 -1.03 0.39 -12.92
C TYR A 93 -2.24 0.41 -13.86
N ILE A 94 -2.84 1.57 -14.02
CA ILE A 94 -3.97 1.81 -14.92
C ILE A 94 -3.56 1.54 -16.37
N SER A 95 -2.42 2.11 -16.81
CA SER A 95 -1.88 1.88 -18.16
C SER A 95 -1.61 0.39 -18.41
N ALA A 96 -1.08 -0.32 -17.43
CA ALA A 96 -0.88 -1.77 -17.51
C ALA A 96 -2.22 -2.50 -17.70
N THR A 97 -3.28 -2.05 -17.04
CA THR A 97 -4.61 -2.63 -17.16
C THR A 97 -5.20 -2.41 -18.56
N ILE A 98 -5.13 -1.18 -19.07
CA ILE A 98 -5.60 -0.84 -20.43
C ILE A 98 -4.86 -1.62 -21.51
N MET A 99 -3.54 -1.79 -21.33
CA MET A 99 -2.69 -2.53 -22.28
C MET A 99 -2.81 -4.06 -22.13
N HIS A 100 -3.77 -4.57 -21.35
CA HIS A 100 -3.92 -6.00 -21.02
C HIS A 100 -2.65 -6.64 -20.43
N ARG A 101 -1.83 -5.85 -19.72
CA ARG A 101 -0.56 -6.26 -19.10
C ARG A 101 -0.68 -6.41 -17.57
N VAL A 102 -1.87 -6.72 -17.08
CA VAL A 102 -2.16 -6.84 -15.62
C VAL A 102 -1.26 -7.88 -14.95
N THR A 103 -0.92 -8.96 -15.65
CA THR A 103 -0.03 -9.99 -15.10
C THR A 103 1.38 -9.46 -14.84
N GLU A 104 1.90 -8.59 -15.70
CA GLU A 104 3.20 -7.94 -15.49
C GLU A 104 3.17 -6.97 -14.30
N ALA A 105 2.09 -6.20 -14.16
CA ALA A 105 1.88 -5.35 -12.99
C ALA A 105 1.83 -6.18 -11.69
N SER A 106 1.17 -7.35 -11.72
CA SER A 106 1.11 -8.27 -10.58
C SER A 106 2.48 -8.79 -10.17
N ILE A 107 3.33 -9.16 -11.14
CA ILE A 107 4.73 -9.55 -10.88
C ILE A 107 5.49 -8.41 -10.22
N GLY A 108 5.27 -7.16 -10.67
CA GLY A 108 5.86 -5.98 -10.05
C GLY A 108 5.57 -5.88 -8.56
N TYR A 109 4.33 -6.11 -8.15
CA TYR A 109 3.98 -6.09 -6.73
C TYR A 109 4.64 -7.23 -5.91
N PHE A 110 4.95 -8.36 -6.52
CA PHE A 110 5.74 -9.40 -5.85
C PHE A 110 7.19 -8.98 -5.59
N MET A 111 7.73 -8.02 -6.34
CA MET A 111 9.06 -7.45 -6.11
C MET A 111 9.11 -6.45 -4.93
N MET A 112 7.96 -6.02 -4.39
CA MET A 112 7.92 -4.99 -3.32
C MET A 112 8.82 -5.28 -2.13
N PRO A 113 8.92 -6.52 -1.58
CA PRO A 113 9.81 -6.77 -0.46
C PRO A 113 11.28 -6.60 -0.80
N LEU A 114 11.70 -6.90 -2.04
CA LEU A 114 13.07 -6.69 -2.49
C LEU A 114 13.40 -5.19 -2.50
N VAL A 115 12.52 -4.39 -3.12
CA VAL A 115 12.67 -2.93 -3.19
C VAL A 115 12.62 -2.30 -1.79
N ASN A 116 11.67 -2.71 -0.97
CA ASN A 116 11.53 -2.17 0.38
C ASN A 116 12.66 -2.63 1.32
N ALA A 117 13.23 -3.84 1.16
CA ALA A 117 14.42 -4.28 1.89
C ALA A 117 15.62 -3.40 1.53
N PHE A 118 15.77 -3.06 0.25
CA PHE A 118 16.79 -2.12 -0.22
C PHE A 118 16.59 -0.73 0.41
N TYR A 119 15.39 -0.18 0.38
CA TYR A 119 15.08 1.11 0.99
C TYR A 119 15.24 1.09 2.52
N ALA A 120 14.79 0.03 3.18
CA ALA A 120 14.92 -0.15 4.62
C ALA A 120 16.40 -0.14 5.04
N ARG A 121 17.25 -0.83 4.28
CA ARG A 121 18.69 -0.91 4.56
C ARG A 121 19.38 0.43 4.36
N ILE A 122 19.12 1.09 3.23
CA ILE A 122 19.85 2.33 2.85
C ILE A 122 19.34 3.55 3.63
N PHE A 123 18.04 3.72 3.75
CA PHE A 123 17.45 4.96 4.26
C PHE A 123 17.07 4.94 5.74
N PHE A 124 16.93 3.74 6.32
CA PHE A 124 16.56 3.56 7.73
C PHE A 124 17.60 2.77 8.54
N GLY A 125 18.62 2.21 7.89
CA GLY A 125 19.62 1.38 8.56
C GLY A 125 19.01 0.10 9.15
N GLU A 126 17.84 -0.36 8.67
CA GLU A 126 17.19 -1.57 9.16
C GLU A 126 18.10 -2.78 8.90
N GLN A 127 18.35 -3.58 9.94
CA GLN A 127 19.19 -4.77 9.83
C GLN A 127 18.36 -5.95 9.33
N LEU A 128 18.82 -6.55 8.23
CA LEU A 128 18.24 -7.80 7.74
C LEU A 128 18.74 -8.93 8.65
N ARG A 129 17.78 -9.73 9.17
CA ARG A 129 18.12 -10.93 9.93
C ARG A 129 18.49 -12.07 8.97
N PRO A 130 19.23 -13.10 9.45
CA PRO A 130 19.60 -14.24 8.60
C PRO A 130 18.43 -14.89 7.87
N ALA A 131 17.26 -14.99 8.50
CA ALA A 131 16.05 -15.56 7.90
C ALA A 131 15.46 -14.69 6.77
N HIS A 132 15.75 -13.39 6.71
CA HIS A 132 15.24 -12.51 5.66
C HIS A 132 15.91 -12.77 4.30
N TYR A 133 17.20 -13.19 4.29
CA TYR A 133 17.92 -13.45 3.04
C TYR A 133 17.31 -14.59 2.22
N PRO A 134 17.04 -15.81 2.77
CA PRO A 134 16.39 -16.86 2.01
C PRO A 134 14.96 -16.48 1.58
N ALA A 135 14.20 -15.75 2.41
CA ALA A 135 12.88 -15.29 2.03
C ALA A 135 12.93 -14.35 0.81
N LEU A 136 13.84 -13.36 0.81
CA LEU A 136 14.02 -12.45 -0.33
C LEU A 136 14.56 -13.19 -1.56
N ALA A 137 15.46 -14.17 -1.40
CA ALA A 137 15.97 -14.98 -2.50
C ALA A 137 14.85 -15.80 -3.16
N ILE A 138 13.96 -16.41 -2.37
CA ILE A 138 12.81 -17.18 -2.89
C ILE A 138 11.86 -16.26 -3.67
N ILE A 139 11.61 -15.04 -3.19
CA ILE A 139 10.80 -14.05 -3.93
C ILE A 139 11.46 -13.70 -5.26
N ALA A 140 12.77 -13.41 -5.25
CA ALA A 140 13.51 -13.09 -6.48
C ALA A 140 13.45 -14.24 -7.49
N LEU A 141 13.67 -15.49 -7.05
CA LEU A 141 13.54 -16.67 -7.88
C LEU A 141 12.12 -16.87 -8.41
N GLY A 142 11.09 -16.63 -7.59
CA GLY A 142 9.69 -16.68 -7.99
C GLY A 142 9.35 -15.65 -9.09
N VAL A 143 9.84 -14.42 -8.94
CA VAL A 143 9.67 -13.36 -9.94
C VAL A 143 10.39 -13.70 -11.25
N ILE A 144 11.62 -14.20 -11.18
CA ILE A 144 12.40 -14.60 -12.35
C ILE A 144 11.69 -15.76 -13.06
N ALA A 145 11.30 -16.80 -12.33
CA ALA A 145 10.60 -17.97 -12.88
C ALA A 145 9.26 -17.55 -13.53
N ALA A 146 8.47 -16.71 -12.88
CA ALA A 146 7.21 -16.21 -13.44
C ALA A 146 7.45 -15.38 -14.71
N SER A 147 8.50 -14.56 -14.75
CA SER A 147 8.86 -13.76 -15.93
C SER A 147 9.29 -14.64 -17.11
N ILE A 148 10.06 -15.71 -16.86
CA ILE A 148 10.47 -16.69 -17.88
C ILE A 148 9.23 -17.42 -18.41
N LEU A 149 8.37 -17.92 -17.54
CA LEU A 149 7.14 -18.63 -17.92
C LEU A 149 6.16 -17.74 -18.70
N GLN A 150 6.20 -16.45 -18.49
CA GLN A 150 5.38 -15.46 -19.19
C GLN A 150 6.00 -15.01 -20.53
N GLY A 151 7.28 -15.31 -20.76
CA GLY A 151 8.02 -14.88 -21.95
C GLY A 151 8.37 -13.39 -22.00
N SER A 152 8.09 -12.63 -20.91
CA SER A 152 8.38 -11.20 -20.87
C SER A 152 8.72 -10.70 -19.48
N PHE A 153 9.85 -10.02 -19.35
CA PHE A 153 10.15 -9.18 -18.21
C PHE A 153 10.06 -7.71 -18.63
N THR A 154 9.16 -6.96 -18.00
CA THR A 154 8.91 -5.59 -18.41
C THR A 154 9.33 -4.57 -17.39
N TRP A 155 9.63 -3.36 -17.88
CA TRP A 155 9.92 -2.21 -17.03
C TRP A 155 8.80 -1.90 -16.01
N LEU A 156 7.54 -2.24 -16.31
CA LEU A 156 6.41 -2.10 -15.39
C LEU A 156 6.61 -2.90 -14.10
N ALA A 157 7.17 -4.12 -14.22
CA ALA A 157 7.47 -4.96 -13.06
C ALA A 157 8.49 -4.33 -12.10
N VAL A 158 9.31 -3.41 -12.57
CA VAL A 158 10.26 -2.64 -11.74
C VAL A 158 9.68 -1.30 -11.32
N ALA A 159 9.05 -0.58 -12.24
CA ALA A 159 8.56 0.78 -11.99
C ALA A 159 7.47 0.84 -10.90
N LEU A 160 6.54 -0.13 -10.88
CA LEU A 160 5.48 -0.19 -9.89
C LEU A 160 6.01 -0.33 -8.45
N PRO A 161 6.86 -1.33 -8.11
CA PRO A 161 7.38 -1.45 -6.75
C PRO A 161 8.34 -0.31 -6.39
N VAL A 162 9.11 0.23 -7.33
CA VAL A 162 10.01 1.35 -7.09
C VAL A 162 9.22 2.60 -6.72
N THR A 163 8.20 2.98 -7.51
CA THR A 163 7.40 4.19 -7.26
C THR A 163 6.59 4.08 -5.98
N PHE A 164 5.90 2.95 -5.73
CA PHE A 164 5.12 2.77 -4.51
C PHE A 164 5.99 2.61 -3.26
N GLY A 165 7.11 1.88 -3.37
CA GLY A 165 8.07 1.76 -2.27
C GLY A 165 8.69 3.11 -1.91
N PHE A 166 9.00 3.94 -2.92
CA PHE A 166 9.54 5.27 -2.69
C PHE A 166 8.47 6.22 -2.10
N TYR A 167 7.21 6.13 -2.54
CA TYR A 167 6.09 6.79 -1.87
C TYR A 167 6.05 6.42 -0.38
N GLY A 168 6.07 5.14 -0.05
CA GLY A 168 6.07 4.67 1.33
C GLY A 168 7.26 5.18 2.14
N LEU A 169 8.46 5.20 1.56
CA LEU A 169 9.67 5.75 2.17
C LEU A 169 9.51 7.24 2.48
N VAL A 170 9.05 8.03 1.51
CA VAL A 170 8.83 9.48 1.68
C VAL A 170 7.78 9.72 2.76
N ARG A 171 6.65 9.03 2.74
CA ARG A 171 5.58 9.15 3.74
C ARG A 171 6.04 8.78 5.16
N LYS A 172 6.92 7.79 5.28
CA LYS A 172 7.52 7.39 6.57
C LYS A 172 8.43 8.48 7.13
N LYS A 173 9.12 9.22 6.27
CA LYS A 173 10.08 10.27 6.67
C LYS A 173 9.45 11.64 6.94
N ILE A 174 8.30 11.95 6.32
CA ILE A 174 7.65 13.25 6.50
C ILE A 174 7.05 13.35 7.92
N PRO A 175 7.40 14.37 8.72
CA PRO A 175 6.88 14.56 10.07
C PRO A 175 5.48 15.22 10.04
N VAL A 176 4.58 14.69 9.23
CA VAL A 176 3.19 15.15 9.10
C VAL A 176 2.29 13.97 9.43
N GLU A 177 1.26 14.22 10.20
CA GLU A 177 0.26 13.19 10.59
C GLU A 177 -0.39 12.56 9.34
N SER A 178 -0.78 11.28 9.43
CA SER A 178 -1.23 10.50 8.27
C SER A 178 -2.42 11.11 7.55
N MET A 179 -3.44 11.52 8.31
CA MET A 179 -4.66 12.12 7.73
C MET A 179 -4.37 13.50 7.11
N THR A 180 -3.67 14.37 7.83
CA THR A 180 -3.27 15.69 7.35
C THR A 180 -2.46 15.58 6.06
N GLY A 181 -1.48 14.69 6.02
CA GLY A 181 -0.67 14.49 4.83
C GLY A 181 -1.45 13.95 3.64
N LEU A 182 -2.35 12.97 3.86
CA LEU A 182 -3.20 12.43 2.80
C LEU A 182 -4.18 13.50 2.27
N THR A 183 -4.73 14.34 3.15
CA THR A 183 -5.59 15.46 2.75
C THR A 183 -4.87 16.44 1.82
N ILE A 184 -3.62 16.80 2.17
CA ILE A 184 -2.83 17.72 1.35
C ILE A 184 -2.40 17.08 0.04
N GLU A 185 -1.96 15.81 0.03
CA GLU A 185 -1.64 15.06 -1.18
C GLU A 185 -2.83 15.02 -2.15
N THR A 186 -4.02 14.73 -1.61
CA THR A 186 -5.25 14.67 -2.41
C THR A 186 -5.66 16.06 -2.90
N LEU A 187 -5.48 17.11 -2.07
CA LEU A 187 -5.73 18.50 -2.47
C LEU A 187 -4.82 18.95 -3.62
N LEU A 188 -3.54 18.57 -3.59
CA LEU A 188 -2.58 18.88 -4.66
C LEU A 188 -2.97 18.22 -5.99
N LEU A 189 -3.52 17.01 -5.94
CA LEU A 189 -3.99 16.29 -7.13
C LEU A 189 -5.40 16.69 -7.57
N PHE A 190 -6.16 17.36 -6.71
CA PHE A 190 -7.55 17.72 -6.98
C PHE A 190 -7.69 18.67 -8.18
N VAL A 191 -6.83 19.68 -8.29
CA VAL A 191 -6.91 20.67 -9.37
C VAL A 191 -6.77 20.03 -10.76
N PRO A 192 -5.70 19.25 -11.05
CA PRO A 192 -5.58 18.60 -12.35
C PRO A 192 -6.69 17.56 -12.59
N SER A 193 -7.14 16.82 -11.56
CA SER A 193 -8.20 15.83 -11.70
C SER A 193 -9.56 16.48 -12.02
N THR A 194 -9.90 17.58 -11.33
CA THR A 194 -11.14 18.30 -11.61
C THR A 194 -11.11 18.94 -12.98
N ALA A 195 -9.97 19.54 -13.39
CA ALA A 195 -9.83 20.08 -14.73
C ALA A 195 -10.04 19.00 -15.80
N PHE A 196 -9.49 17.80 -15.61
CA PHE A 196 -9.70 16.68 -16.51
C PHE A 196 -11.17 16.27 -16.60
N LEU A 197 -11.87 16.11 -15.45
CA LEU A 197 -13.29 15.75 -15.43
C LEU A 197 -14.18 16.80 -16.11
N LEU A 198 -13.91 18.09 -15.88
CA LEU A 198 -14.63 19.18 -16.53
C LEU A 198 -14.43 19.15 -18.06
N LEU A 199 -13.22 18.89 -18.54
CA LEU A 199 -12.93 18.75 -19.96
C LEU A 199 -13.69 17.56 -20.57
N ARG A 200 -13.70 16.39 -19.91
CA ARG A 200 -14.45 15.20 -20.34
C ARG A 200 -15.94 15.49 -20.41
N THR A 201 -16.50 16.17 -19.40
CA THR A 201 -17.90 16.56 -19.37
C THR A 201 -18.24 17.54 -20.50
N ALA A 202 -17.39 18.54 -20.76
CA ALA A 202 -17.59 19.50 -21.85
C ALA A 202 -17.53 18.84 -23.24
N GLN A 203 -16.77 17.75 -23.39
CA GLN A 203 -16.68 16.97 -24.63
C GLN A 203 -17.85 15.97 -24.78
N GLY A 204 -18.70 15.81 -23.77
CA GLY A 204 -19.79 14.83 -23.77
C GLY A 204 -19.32 13.37 -23.54
N ASP A 205 -18.06 13.18 -23.15
CA ASP A 205 -17.40 11.87 -23.01
C ASP A 205 -17.39 11.35 -21.58
N SER A 206 -17.92 12.12 -20.60
CA SER A 206 -17.95 11.71 -19.18
C SER A 206 -18.82 10.47 -18.98
N ALA A 207 -18.33 9.50 -18.21
CA ALA A 207 -19.13 8.37 -17.75
C ALA A 207 -20.09 8.77 -16.63
N PHE A 208 -19.75 9.79 -15.85
CA PHE A 208 -20.59 10.31 -14.76
C PHE A 208 -21.82 11.03 -15.30
N GLY A 209 -22.99 10.74 -14.73
CA GLY A 209 -24.29 11.29 -15.15
C GLY A 209 -25.00 10.49 -16.23
N ARG A 210 -24.43 9.38 -16.73
CA ARG A 210 -25.07 8.51 -17.72
C ARG A 210 -25.90 7.40 -17.09
N ASN A 211 -25.46 6.87 -15.95
CA ASN A 211 -26.10 5.74 -15.26
C ASN A 211 -25.92 5.87 -13.76
N SER A 212 -27.03 5.91 -13.03
CA SER A 212 -27.06 6.07 -11.57
C SER A 212 -26.23 5.00 -10.83
N THR A 213 -26.19 3.77 -11.33
CA THR A 213 -25.38 2.71 -10.72
C THR A 213 -23.88 3.02 -10.86
N THR A 214 -23.45 3.42 -12.05
CA THR A 214 -22.06 3.83 -12.31
C THR A 214 -21.69 5.04 -11.45
N ASP A 215 -22.58 6.03 -11.33
CA ASP A 215 -22.36 7.24 -10.53
C ASP A 215 -22.12 6.88 -9.05
N ILE A 216 -22.93 5.98 -8.48
CA ILE A 216 -22.76 5.50 -7.10
C ILE A 216 -21.39 4.84 -6.92
N TRP A 217 -20.96 3.98 -7.86
CA TRP A 217 -19.65 3.36 -7.79
C TRP A 217 -18.50 4.35 -7.97
N LEU A 218 -18.68 5.37 -8.81
CA LEU A 218 -17.70 6.46 -8.94
C LEU A 218 -17.61 7.30 -7.66
N MET A 219 -18.71 7.59 -6.98
CA MET A 219 -18.70 8.22 -5.65
C MET A 219 -18.03 7.33 -4.61
N PHE A 220 -18.34 6.02 -4.60
CA PHE A 220 -17.73 5.05 -3.69
C PHE A 220 -16.23 4.94 -3.88
N SER A 221 -15.70 5.33 -5.04
CA SER A 221 -14.26 5.35 -5.32
C SER A 221 -13.45 6.14 -4.29
N GLY A 222 -14.02 7.19 -3.72
CA GLY A 222 -13.41 7.96 -2.63
C GLY A 222 -13.20 7.11 -1.38
N VAL A 223 -14.21 6.34 -0.98
CA VAL A 223 -14.12 5.39 0.16
C VAL A 223 -13.08 4.31 -0.13
N ALA A 224 -13.14 3.73 -1.34
CA ALA A 224 -12.22 2.70 -1.80
C ALA A 224 -10.76 3.19 -1.87
N THR A 225 -10.54 4.49 -1.87
CA THR A 225 -9.21 5.11 -1.87
C THR A 225 -8.80 5.54 -0.46
N VAL A 226 -9.65 6.24 0.28
CA VAL A 226 -9.30 6.84 1.58
C VAL A 226 -9.03 5.77 2.64
N ILE A 227 -9.88 4.75 2.75
CA ILE A 227 -9.73 3.73 3.79
C ILE A 227 -8.37 3.03 3.70
N PRO A 228 -7.99 2.39 2.56
CA PRO A 228 -6.72 1.68 2.50
C PRO A 228 -5.51 2.61 2.56
N LEU A 229 -5.54 3.79 1.95
CA LEU A 229 -4.41 4.72 1.99
C LEU A 229 -4.20 5.31 3.39
N LEU A 230 -5.26 5.68 4.08
CA LEU A 230 -5.15 6.20 5.44
C LEU A 230 -4.62 5.13 6.39
N THR A 231 -5.17 3.93 6.35
CA THR A 231 -4.71 2.81 7.17
C THR A 231 -3.29 2.37 6.80
N TYR A 232 -2.91 2.38 5.52
CA TYR A 232 -1.54 2.15 5.08
C TYR A 232 -0.57 3.18 5.66
N THR A 233 -0.88 4.49 5.56
CA THR A 233 0.00 5.53 6.08
C THR A 233 0.09 5.52 7.61
N LEU A 234 -0.98 5.12 8.31
CA LEU A 234 -0.95 4.86 9.75
C LEU A 234 -0.07 3.65 10.08
N SER A 235 -0.10 2.61 9.28
CA SER A 235 0.70 1.40 9.45
C SER A 235 2.19 1.65 9.21
N ILE A 236 2.56 2.24 8.07
CA ILE A 236 3.96 2.42 7.67
C ILE A 236 4.74 3.32 8.63
N ARG A 237 4.05 4.23 9.33
CA ARG A 237 4.66 5.07 10.37
C ARG A 237 4.95 4.31 11.67
N ARG A 238 4.27 3.19 11.90
CA ARG A 238 4.37 2.38 13.13
C ARG A 238 5.20 1.12 12.98
N LEU A 239 5.36 0.64 11.75
CA LEU A 239 6.08 -0.60 11.46
C LEU A 239 7.42 -0.34 10.77
N PRO A 240 8.39 -1.26 10.94
CA PRO A 240 9.55 -1.33 10.06
C PRO A 240 9.11 -1.52 8.60
N LEU A 241 9.85 -0.92 7.66
CA LEU A 241 9.50 -0.97 6.23
C LEU A 241 9.50 -2.40 5.68
N LEU A 242 10.43 -3.22 6.16
CA LEU A 242 10.50 -4.62 5.79
C LEU A 242 9.27 -5.42 6.28
N THR A 243 8.82 -5.19 7.53
CA THR A 243 7.59 -5.82 8.06
C THR A 243 6.37 -5.44 7.22
N GLN A 244 6.27 -4.16 6.86
CA GLN A 244 5.20 -3.65 5.99
C GLN A 244 5.15 -4.38 4.64
N SER A 245 6.32 -4.67 4.06
CA SER A 245 6.43 -5.37 2.78
C SER A 245 5.90 -6.80 2.82
N PHE A 246 6.11 -7.51 3.92
CA PHE A 246 5.59 -8.88 4.04
C PHE A 246 4.08 -8.91 4.30
N ILE A 247 3.54 -7.96 5.08
CA ILE A 247 2.09 -7.83 5.26
C ILE A 247 1.40 -7.51 3.93
N GLN A 248 2.07 -6.78 3.05
CA GLN A 248 1.56 -6.42 1.74
C GLN A 248 1.15 -7.62 0.90
N PHE A 249 1.79 -8.78 1.05
CA PHE A 249 1.42 -10.00 0.32
C PHE A 249 0.03 -10.52 0.63
N LEU A 250 -0.61 -10.01 1.66
CA LEU A 250 -2.02 -10.31 1.93
C LEU A 250 -2.91 -9.82 0.78
N SER A 251 -2.61 -8.66 0.19
CA SER A 251 -3.39 -8.10 -0.93
C SER A 251 -3.40 -9.03 -2.16
N PRO A 252 -2.26 -9.40 -2.76
CA PRO A 252 -2.28 -10.31 -3.91
C PRO A 252 -2.80 -11.72 -3.55
N THR A 253 -2.67 -12.16 -2.29
CA THR A 253 -3.26 -13.42 -1.85
C THR A 253 -4.79 -13.36 -1.88
N VAL A 254 -5.39 -12.30 -1.33
CA VAL A 254 -6.84 -12.08 -1.36
C VAL A 254 -7.33 -11.89 -2.80
N GLN A 255 -6.60 -11.11 -3.62
CA GLN A 255 -6.92 -10.94 -5.04
C GLN A 255 -6.91 -12.27 -5.80
N PHE A 256 -5.92 -13.12 -5.55
CA PHE A 256 -5.84 -14.45 -6.14
C PHE A 256 -7.04 -15.32 -5.76
N LEU A 257 -7.41 -15.34 -4.47
CA LEU A 257 -8.58 -16.08 -4.01
C LEU A 257 -9.87 -15.57 -4.65
N ILE A 258 -10.04 -14.26 -4.77
CA ILE A 258 -11.20 -13.65 -5.43
C ILE A 258 -11.23 -14.02 -6.92
N ALA A 259 -10.10 -13.91 -7.62
CA ALA A 259 -10.02 -14.24 -9.04
C ALA A 259 -10.42 -15.71 -9.30
N VAL A 260 -9.96 -16.63 -8.44
CA VAL A 260 -10.25 -18.08 -8.60
C VAL A 260 -11.65 -18.44 -8.14
N LEU A 261 -12.03 -18.02 -6.92
CA LEU A 261 -13.24 -18.52 -6.25
C LEU A 261 -14.50 -17.72 -6.61
N VAL A 262 -14.35 -16.44 -6.98
CA VAL A 262 -15.48 -15.54 -7.23
C VAL A 262 -15.60 -15.21 -8.72
N LEU A 263 -14.48 -14.86 -9.37
CA LEU A 263 -14.48 -14.45 -10.78
C LEU A 263 -14.24 -15.60 -11.74
N HIS A 264 -13.89 -16.81 -11.23
CA HIS A 264 -13.63 -18.01 -12.01
C HIS A 264 -12.60 -17.81 -13.13
N GLU A 265 -11.60 -16.93 -12.90
CA GLU A 265 -10.55 -16.64 -13.88
C GLU A 265 -9.60 -17.83 -14.08
N ALA A 266 -9.17 -18.04 -15.33
CA ALA A 266 -8.13 -18.99 -15.64
C ALA A 266 -6.79 -18.59 -15.00
N ILE A 267 -6.15 -19.55 -14.32
CA ILE A 267 -4.90 -19.30 -13.61
C ILE A 267 -3.73 -19.73 -14.49
N THR A 268 -2.77 -18.82 -14.70
CA THR A 268 -1.54 -19.14 -15.40
C THR A 268 -0.52 -19.83 -14.48
N THR A 269 0.28 -20.75 -15.03
CA THR A 269 1.36 -21.43 -14.30
C THR A 269 2.34 -20.42 -13.68
N ALA A 270 2.65 -19.34 -14.39
CA ALA A 270 3.50 -18.24 -13.91
C ALA A 270 2.96 -17.64 -12.61
N LYS A 271 1.65 -17.37 -12.55
CA LYS A 271 0.99 -16.80 -11.36
C LYS A 271 1.00 -17.77 -10.18
N ILE A 272 0.81 -19.08 -10.42
CA ILE A 272 0.90 -20.10 -9.37
C ILE A 272 2.31 -20.15 -8.80
N VAL A 273 3.34 -20.24 -9.65
CA VAL A 273 4.74 -20.29 -9.22
C VAL A 273 5.11 -19.06 -8.38
N ALA A 274 4.76 -17.87 -8.84
CA ALA A 274 5.01 -16.64 -8.10
C ALA A 274 4.32 -16.65 -6.71
N MET A 275 3.04 -17.04 -6.66
CA MET A 275 2.27 -17.12 -5.40
C MET A 275 2.84 -18.13 -4.41
N VAL A 276 3.23 -19.32 -4.87
CA VAL A 276 3.85 -20.34 -4.02
C VAL A 276 5.16 -19.83 -3.42
N CYS A 277 6.04 -19.21 -4.23
CA CYS A 277 7.28 -18.60 -3.74
C CYS A 277 7.01 -17.51 -2.70
N VAL A 278 6.02 -16.66 -2.95
CA VAL A 278 5.60 -15.61 -2.00
C VAL A 278 5.11 -16.23 -0.68
N TRP A 279 4.25 -17.24 -0.72
CA TRP A 279 3.75 -17.87 0.50
C TRP A 279 4.86 -18.55 1.31
N ILE A 280 5.81 -19.24 0.64
CA ILE A 280 6.98 -19.80 1.31
C ILE A 280 7.80 -18.69 2.00
N ALA A 281 8.06 -17.60 1.31
CA ALA A 281 8.80 -16.46 1.88
C ALA A 281 8.07 -15.83 3.07
N VAL A 282 6.76 -15.67 3.01
CA VAL A 282 5.93 -15.17 4.10
C VAL A 282 5.98 -16.11 5.30
N MET A 283 5.90 -17.43 5.08
CA MET A 283 6.02 -18.42 6.17
C MET A 283 7.38 -18.36 6.86
N ILE A 284 8.48 -18.20 6.11
CA ILE A 284 9.82 -18.00 6.68
C ILE A 284 9.86 -16.72 7.54
N PHE A 285 9.31 -15.61 7.04
CA PHE A 285 9.27 -14.34 7.75
C PHE A 285 8.44 -14.42 9.05
N ILE A 286 7.26 -15.04 8.98
CA ILE A 286 6.40 -15.25 10.15
C ILE A 286 7.10 -16.15 11.18
N GLY A 287 7.75 -17.22 10.72
CA GLY A 287 8.52 -18.13 11.58
C GLY A 287 9.63 -17.39 12.34
N ASP A 288 10.41 -16.55 11.65
CA ASP A 288 11.43 -15.71 12.29
C ASP A 288 10.82 -14.72 13.30
N ALA A 289 9.74 -14.03 12.93
CA ALA A 289 9.07 -13.09 13.81
C ALA A 289 8.55 -13.75 15.10
N VAL A 290 7.95 -14.93 14.97
CA VAL A 290 7.47 -15.73 16.12
C VAL A 290 8.63 -16.21 16.99
N GLN A 291 9.73 -16.68 16.38
CA GLN A 291 10.91 -17.12 17.12
C GLN A 291 11.51 -15.96 17.93
N VAL A 292 11.67 -14.79 17.33
CA VAL A 292 12.17 -13.60 18.03
C VAL A 292 11.26 -13.18 19.18
N ALA A 293 9.94 -13.20 18.95
CA ALA A 293 8.99 -12.88 20.01
C ALA A 293 9.08 -13.87 21.19
N ARG A 294 9.25 -15.17 20.92
CA ARG A 294 9.44 -16.20 21.94
C ARG A 294 10.75 -16.00 22.73
N VAL A 295 11.86 -15.75 22.04
CA VAL A 295 13.18 -15.49 22.67
C VAL A 295 13.08 -14.26 23.58
N ARG A 296 12.53 -13.16 23.08
CA ARG A 296 12.33 -11.92 23.86
C ARG A 296 11.50 -12.17 25.11
N LYS A 297 10.39 -12.93 25.00
CA LYS A 297 9.54 -13.26 26.15
C LYS A 297 10.29 -14.10 27.21
N ARG A 298 11.14 -15.04 26.78
CA ARG A 298 11.98 -15.84 27.68
C ARG A 298 13.01 -14.97 28.42
N LEU A 299 13.69 -14.05 27.71
CA LEU A 299 14.67 -13.14 28.30
C LEU A 299 14.03 -12.20 29.35
N VAL A 300 12.88 -11.64 29.07
CA VAL A 300 12.14 -10.78 30.01
C VAL A 300 11.74 -11.58 31.27
N ARG A 301 11.27 -12.80 31.10
CA ARG A 301 10.89 -13.67 32.23
C ARG A 301 12.10 -14.06 33.09
N SER A 302 13.23 -14.39 32.47
CA SER A 302 14.46 -14.73 33.22
C SER A 302 15.07 -13.52 33.93
N ALA A 303 14.95 -12.32 33.37
CA ALA A 303 15.37 -11.09 34.04
C ALA A 303 14.51 -10.75 35.26
N ALA A 304 13.18 -10.92 35.13
CA ALA A 304 12.25 -10.73 36.28
C ALA A 304 12.55 -11.69 37.43
N LEU A 305 12.77 -12.99 37.15
CA LEU A 305 13.10 -13.99 38.17
C LEU A 305 14.44 -13.68 38.86
N LYS A 306 15.44 -13.18 38.15
CA LYS A 306 16.71 -12.75 38.76
C LYS A 306 16.54 -11.52 39.65
N HIS A 307 15.68 -10.58 39.27
CA HIS A 307 15.39 -9.40 40.08
C HIS A 307 14.73 -9.78 41.41
N ASP A 308 13.71 -10.66 41.36
CA ASP A 308 13.02 -11.15 42.54
C ASP A 308 13.95 -11.88 43.52
N GLN A 309 14.91 -12.67 43.00
CA GLN A 309 15.93 -13.35 43.81
C GLN A 309 16.94 -12.40 44.47
N LEU A 310 17.21 -11.23 43.85
CA LEU A 310 18.11 -10.23 44.44
C LEU A 310 17.42 -9.37 45.50
N VAL A 311 16.11 -9.20 45.42
CA VAL A 311 15.31 -8.44 46.44
C VAL A 311 15.05 -9.27 47.68
N LEU A 312 15.11 -10.61 47.59
CA LEU A 312 14.89 -11.55 48.69
C LEU A 312 16.18 -11.87 49.49
N ARG A 313 17.32 -11.35 49.06
CA ARG A 313 18.60 -11.41 49.77
C ARG A 313 18.95 -10.08 50.43
#